data_e159d6a6084accc4d1238aa9825bdcbb
#
_entry.id   e159d6a6084accc4d1238aa9825bdcbb
#
_cell.length_a   1.000
_cell.length_b   1.000
_cell.length_c   1.000
_cell.angle_alpha   90.00
_cell.angle_beta   90.00
_cell.angle_gamma   90.00
#
_symmetry.space_group_name_H-M   'P 1'
#
loop_
_entity.id
_entity.type
_entity.pdbx_description
1 polymer ?
#
loop_
_entity_poly.entity_id
_entity_poly.type
_entity_poly.pdbx_seq_one_letter_code
_entity_poly.pdbx_strand_id
1 'polypeptide(L)'
;MNNLLSKMLGCALVSTLLPLQFAYAQIEKDLPKNHTVSLTFHDVRDGVLKEGDRDIYAIQTKNLAQFFDWLSQSDWKPIRLKDIEEARKQGKELPHNSILLTFDDGALSSYSRVFPLLKQYQIPAVFALPTSWLNGNTQAGYEAYGQGNLVNWKQVREMQASGLAEFASHSDDLHHGVLANPQGNEQPAATSYTYLKSQKRYETDVEYQQRILQDLKKSYAVLKKEVGVEPKAIIWPYGAVNEQLEKLSQEAGFIFSFSLGRDGMNRVSDSTFKRSLVTNNPTAEQLTEGMINILNFEELDLFKQPRHFVSMDLKQLAASTNTQSDEKLGLLLSKLYSLKNNTLILKPLDDQDGDGQYDIAYFPTTQLSVQQDILNRTLWQAQTRAGQSVILELPVYPQ
;
A
#
# COMPACT_ATOMS: atom_id res chain seq x y z
N MET A 1 13.02 86.53 -0.12
CA MET A 1 13.86 86.24 -1.28
C MET A 1 14.42 84.86 -1.08
N ASN A 2 14.28 84.00 -2.12
CA ASN A 2 14.82 82.65 -2.34
C ASN A 2 14.12 81.46 -1.68
N ASN A 3 13.25 80.92 -2.48
CA ASN A 3 12.71 79.55 -2.44
C ASN A 3 13.81 78.47 -2.68
N LEU A 4 13.83 77.45 -1.85
CA LEU A 4 14.46 76.20 -2.22
C LEU A 4 13.42 75.06 -2.12
N LEU A 5 12.94 74.62 -3.27
CA LEU A 5 12.15 73.41 -3.41
C LEU A 5 13.07 72.16 -3.19
N SER A 6 12.80 71.41 -2.17
CA SER A 6 13.36 70.04 -2.02
C SER A 6 12.51 69.04 -2.80
N LYS A 7 13.07 68.46 -3.83
CA LYS A 7 12.51 67.32 -4.53
C LYS A 7 12.72 66.05 -3.69
N MET A 8 11.66 65.46 -3.17
CA MET A 8 11.67 64.13 -2.64
C MET A 8 11.55 63.14 -3.82
N LEU A 9 12.64 62.38 -4.09
CA LEU A 9 12.63 61.20 -4.94
C LEU A 9 12.05 60.04 -4.11
N GLY A 10 10.83 59.60 -4.44
CA GLY A 10 10.27 58.36 -3.93
C GLY A 10 10.89 57.19 -4.66
N CYS A 11 11.76 56.45 -4.00
CA CYS A 11 12.16 55.09 -4.46
C CYS A 11 11.01 54.10 -4.18
N ALA A 12 10.25 53.74 -5.19
CA ALA A 12 9.36 52.58 -5.14
C ALA A 12 10.20 51.30 -5.20
N LEU A 13 10.37 50.66 -4.05
CA LEU A 13 10.85 49.28 -4.00
C LEU A 13 9.78 48.36 -4.58
N VAL A 14 9.93 47.99 -5.85
CA VAL A 14 9.20 46.85 -6.44
C VAL A 14 9.88 45.59 -5.92
N SER A 15 9.35 45.02 -4.85
CA SER A 15 9.71 43.67 -4.42
C SER A 15 9.15 42.69 -5.44
N THR A 16 9.98 42.27 -6.38
CA THR A 16 9.70 41.11 -7.20
C THR A 16 9.75 39.88 -6.30
N LEU A 17 8.58 39.40 -5.87
CA LEU A 17 8.41 38.06 -5.34
C LEU A 17 8.71 37.08 -6.50
N LEU A 18 9.98 36.65 -6.61
CA LEU A 18 10.31 35.49 -7.40
C LEU A 18 9.61 34.27 -6.74
N PRO A 19 8.77 33.55 -7.47
CA PRO A 19 8.25 32.30 -6.93
C PRO A 19 9.45 31.40 -6.63
N LEU A 20 9.52 30.89 -5.38
CA LEU A 20 10.41 29.80 -5.05
C LEU A 20 9.99 28.60 -5.91
N GLN A 21 10.63 28.42 -7.05
CA GLN A 21 10.56 27.19 -7.80
C GLN A 21 11.30 26.14 -6.99
N PHE A 22 10.56 25.23 -6.35
CA PHE A 22 11.14 24.01 -5.83
C PHE A 22 11.67 23.24 -7.03
N ALA A 23 12.99 23.02 -7.09
CA ALA A 23 13.59 22.16 -8.09
C ALA A 23 13.24 20.72 -7.71
N TYR A 24 12.14 20.20 -8.24
CA TYR A 24 11.84 18.77 -8.17
C TYR A 24 12.81 18.01 -9.08
N ALA A 25 13.16 16.77 -8.68
CA ALA A 25 13.93 15.89 -9.54
C ALA A 25 13.18 15.70 -10.87
N GLN A 26 13.86 16.03 -11.97
CA GLN A 26 13.31 15.78 -13.30
C GLN A 26 13.42 14.29 -13.59
N ILE A 27 12.28 13.65 -13.90
CA ILE A 27 12.28 12.25 -14.36
C ILE A 27 12.61 12.30 -15.85
N GLU A 28 13.86 12.02 -16.20
CA GLU A 28 14.36 12.06 -17.59
C GLU A 28 13.95 10.83 -18.41
N LYS A 29 13.56 9.74 -17.74
CA LYS A 29 13.20 8.49 -18.40
C LYS A 29 11.69 8.41 -18.59
N ASP A 30 11.28 8.20 -19.82
CA ASP A 30 9.88 8.02 -20.19
C ASP A 30 9.41 6.57 -19.98
N LEU A 31 8.13 6.43 -19.68
CA LEU A 31 7.48 5.13 -19.70
C LEU A 31 7.42 4.55 -21.11
N PRO A 32 7.64 3.25 -21.29
CA PRO A 32 7.33 2.59 -22.56
C PRO A 32 5.85 2.76 -22.92
N LYS A 33 5.52 2.74 -24.21
CA LYS A 33 4.14 2.84 -24.67
C LYS A 33 3.25 1.80 -24.00
N ASN A 34 2.02 2.20 -23.66
CA ASN A 34 1.03 1.35 -22.99
C ASN A 34 1.48 0.76 -21.65
N HIS A 35 2.34 1.50 -20.94
CA HIS A 35 2.69 1.22 -19.56
C HIS A 35 2.13 2.31 -18.64
N THR A 36 1.95 1.98 -17.37
CA THR A 36 1.58 2.91 -16.31
C THR A 36 2.32 2.58 -15.03
N VAL A 37 2.66 3.59 -14.26
CA VAL A 37 3.08 3.43 -12.86
C VAL A 37 1.85 3.52 -11.97
N SER A 38 1.78 2.71 -10.91
CA SER A 38 0.69 2.76 -9.95
C SER A 38 1.23 2.99 -8.55
N LEU A 39 0.73 4.03 -7.89
CA LEU A 39 1.01 4.35 -6.49
C LEU A 39 -0.22 4.10 -5.63
N THR A 40 -0.03 3.60 -4.41
CA THR A 40 -1.11 3.43 -3.44
C THR A 40 -0.84 4.17 -2.14
N PHE A 41 -1.84 4.91 -1.69
CA PHE A 41 -1.90 5.67 -0.46
C PHE A 41 -3.00 5.11 0.46
N HIS A 42 -2.96 5.46 1.74
CA HIS A 42 -3.99 5.11 2.72
C HIS A 42 -4.49 6.37 3.43
N ASP A 43 -3.93 6.70 4.60
CA ASP A 43 -4.35 7.87 5.36
C ASP A 43 -3.63 9.15 4.93
N VAL A 44 -4.37 10.27 4.89
CA VAL A 44 -3.84 11.59 4.58
C VAL A 44 -4.26 12.55 5.68
N ARG A 45 -3.31 13.01 6.50
CA ARG A 45 -3.62 13.86 7.64
C ARG A 45 -2.52 14.88 7.93
N ASP A 46 -2.86 15.88 8.69
CA ASP A 46 -1.87 16.83 9.20
C ASP A 46 -1.17 16.21 10.42
N GLY A 47 0.05 16.65 10.72
CA GLY A 47 0.77 16.25 11.91
C GLY A 47 1.35 14.83 11.89
N VAL A 48 1.47 14.20 10.69
CA VAL A 48 2.22 12.94 10.54
C VAL A 48 3.67 13.17 10.90
N LEU A 49 4.22 12.34 11.77
CA LEU A 49 5.62 12.43 12.16
C LEU A 49 6.53 12.10 10.97
N LYS A 50 7.68 12.76 10.91
CA LYS A 50 8.69 12.47 9.88
C LYS A 50 9.29 11.08 10.05
N GLU A 51 9.45 10.66 11.31
CA GLU A 51 9.99 9.35 11.69
C GLU A 51 9.18 8.80 12.86
N GLY A 52 8.93 7.49 12.87
CA GLY A 52 8.27 6.80 13.98
C GLY A 52 6.79 7.13 14.17
N ASP A 53 6.10 7.55 13.11
CA ASP A 53 4.64 7.68 13.18
C ASP A 53 3.99 6.31 13.47
N ARG A 54 2.92 6.32 14.25
CA ARG A 54 2.19 5.10 14.59
C ARG A 54 1.61 4.42 13.36
N ASP A 55 1.21 5.23 12.38
CA ASP A 55 0.72 4.78 11.09
C ASP A 55 1.76 5.09 10.00
N ILE A 56 2.54 4.09 9.64
CA ILE A 56 3.55 4.23 8.59
C ILE A 56 2.95 4.45 7.20
N TYR A 57 1.66 4.20 7.01
CA TYR A 57 0.95 4.43 5.74
C TYR A 57 0.40 5.83 5.60
N ALA A 58 0.47 6.64 6.66
CA ALA A 58 0.01 8.01 6.62
C ALA A 58 0.99 8.93 5.88
N ILE A 59 0.44 9.86 5.10
CA ILE A 59 1.18 10.95 4.46
C ILE A 59 0.60 12.30 4.90
N GLN A 60 1.46 13.31 5.09
CA GLN A 60 0.99 14.66 5.37
C GLN A 60 0.21 15.23 4.19
N THR A 61 -0.90 15.91 4.48
CA THR A 61 -1.70 16.64 3.49
C THR A 61 -0.84 17.56 2.63
N LYS A 62 0.12 18.26 3.26
CA LYS A 62 1.08 19.15 2.57
C LYS A 62 1.94 18.38 1.55
N ASN A 63 2.47 17.22 1.92
CA ASN A 63 3.35 16.44 1.04
C ASN A 63 2.57 15.92 -0.17
N LEU A 64 1.35 15.43 0.04
CA LEU A 64 0.47 14.99 -1.05
C LEU A 64 0.09 16.17 -1.96
N ALA A 65 -0.23 17.34 -1.38
CA ALA A 65 -0.55 18.54 -2.16
C ALA A 65 0.65 19.00 -3.02
N GLN A 66 1.86 18.95 -2.49
CA GLN A 66 3.08 19.26 -3.25
C GLN A 66 3.33 18.24 -4.36
N PHE A 67 3.04 16.96 -4.13
CA PHE A 67 3.13 15.95 -5.17
C PHE A 67 2.09 16.17 -6.28
N PHE A 68 0.86 16.54 -5.94
CA PHE A 68 -0.16 16.88 -6.94
C PHE A 68 0.17 18.15 -7.70
N ASP A 69 0.77 19.15 -7.03
CA ASP A 69 1.29 20.35 -7.67
C ASP A 69 2.36 19.99 -8.73
N TRP A 70 3.32 19.15 -8.35
CA TRP A 70 4.33 18.63 -9.28
C TRP A 70 3.69 17.85 -10.45
N LEU A 71 2.74 16.93 -10.19
CA LEU A 71 2.04 16.19 -11.25
C LEU A 71 1.36 17.13 -12.24
N SER A 72 0.72 18.19 -11.75
CA SER A 72 0.01 19.15 -12.60
C SER A 72 0.92 19.93 -13.54
N GLN A 73 2.20 20.09 -13.19
CA GLN A 73 3.21 20.84 -13.95
C GLN A 73 4.14 19.92 -14.75
N SER A 74 4.09 18.62 -14.53
CA SER A 74 4.96 17.62 -15.17
C SER A 74 4.34 17.03 -16.44
N ASP A 75 5.13 16.26 -17.17
CA ASP A 75 4.66 15.46 -18.30
C ASP A 75 3.91 14.19 -17.88
N TRP A 76 3.86 13.90 -16.58
CA TRP A 76 3.13 12.77 -16.04
C TRP A 76 1.62 13.01 -16.06
N LYS A 77 0.89 12.02 -16.53
CA LYS A 77 -0.58 12.12 -16.73
C LYS A 77 -1.32 11.14 -15.83
N PRO A 78 -1.99 11.64 -14.78
CA PRO A 78 -2.91 10.82 -13.99
C PRO A 78 -4.03 10.25 -14.87
N ILE A 79 -4.23 8.93 -14.79
CA ILE A 79 -5.20 8.19 -15.61
C ILE A 79 -6.29 7.56 -14.74
N ARG A 80 -7.36 7.10 -15.41
CA ARG A 80 -8.49 6.37 -14.83
C ARG A 80 -8.43 4.89 -15.20
N LEU A 81 -9.17 4.06 -14.48
CA LEU A 81 -9.43 2.67 -14.89
C LEU A 81 -10.07 2.60 -16.28
N LYS A 82 -10.91 3.58 -16.60
CA LYS A 82 -11.53 3.69 -17.92
C LYS A 82 -10.48 3.82 -19.03
N ASP A 83 -9.41 4.57 -18.83
CA ASP A 83 -8.35 4.76 -19.84
C ASP A 83 -7.62 3.43 -20.11
N ILE A 84 -7.36 2.63 -19.07
CA ILE A 84 -6.78 1.29 -19.19
C ILE A 84 -7.76 0.35 -19.92
N GLU A 85 -9.05 0.44 -19.61
CA GLU A 85 -10.08 -0.38 -20.27
C GLU A 85 -10.17 -0.06 -21.77
N GLU A 86 -10.18 1.22 -22.13
CA GLU A 86 -10.19 1.67 -23.54
C GLU A 86 -8.93 1.22 -24.27
N ALA A 87 -7.77 1.28 -23.61
CA ALA A 87 -6.52 0.79 -24.16
C ALA A 87 -6.57 -0.72 -24.45
N ARG A 88 -7.12 -1.52 -23.51
CA ARG A 88 -7.28 -2.96 -23.70
C ARG A 88 -8.27 -3.35 -24.79
N LYS A 89 -9.44 -2.71 -24.80
CA LYS A 89 -10.56 -3.12 -25.65
C LYS A 89 -10.53 -2.51 -27.05
N GLN A 90 -10.01 -1.31 -27.17
CA GLN A 90 -10.09 -0.50 -28.40
C GLN A 90 -8.71 -0.24 -29.02
N GLY A 91 -7.61 -0.66 -28.37
CA GLY A 91 -6.26 -0.39 -28.82
C GLY A 91 -5.86 1.09 -28.74
N LYS A 92 -6.59 1.90 -27.96
CA LYS A 92 -6.26 3.30 -27.71
C LYS A 92 -4.99 3.37 -26.88
N GLU A 93 -3.98 4.10 -27.33
CA GLU A 93 -2.76 4.27 -26.55
C GLU A 93 -3.05 5.04 -25.25
N LEU A 94 -2.42 4.61 -24.14
CA LEU A 94 -2.40 5.40 -22.91
C LEU A 94 -1.66 6.72 -23.14
N PRO A 95 -2.02 7.79 -22.41
CA PRO A 95 -1.21 8.99 -22.37
C PRO A 95 0.25 8.66 -22.04
N HIS A 96 1.15 9.44 -22.62
CA HIS A 96 2.57 9.35 -22.28
C HIS A 96 2.78 9.58 -20.77
N ASN A 97 3.69 8.84 -20.16
CA ASN A 97 3.99 8.92 -18.73
C ASN A 97 2.74 8.81 -17.83
N SER A 98 1.95 7.74 -18.05
CA SER A 98 0.73 7.49 -17.31
C SER A 98 0.99 7.07 -15.86
N ILE A 99 0.23 7.64 -14.93
CA ILE A 99 0.24 7.27 -13.51
C ILE A 99 -1.18 7.00 -13.01
N LEU A 100 -1.37 5.88 -12.32
CA LEU A 100 -2.61 5.55 -11.62
C LEU A 100 -2.42 5.78 -10.13
N LEU A 101 -3.28 6.62 -9.54
CA LEU A 101 -3.29 6.90 -8.11
C LEU A 101 -4.40 6.10 -7.46
N THR A 102 -4.09 5.37 -6.39
CA THR A 102 -5.08 4.61 -5.62
C THR A 102 -5.02 4.97 -4.14
N PHE A 103 -6.17 4.96 -3.48
CA PHE A 103 -6.33 5.19 -2.03
C PHE A 103 -7.14 4.04 -1.47
N ASP A 104 -6.57 3.31 -0.51
CA ASP A 104 -7.17 2.10 0.05
C ASP A 104 -7.96 2.40 1.33
N ASP A 105 -8.78 1.44 1.76
CA ASP A 105 -9.47 1.32 3.05
C ASP A 105 -10.66 2.26 3.30
N GLY A 106 -10.81 3.31 2.54
CA GLY A 106 -11.93 4.24 2.72
C GLY A 106 -11.85 5.07 4.00
N ALA A 107 -10.64 5.45 4.45
CA ALA A 107 -10.46 6.41 5.53
C ALA A 107 -11.21 7.73 5.23
N LEU A 108 -11.74 8.40 6.26
CA LEU A 108 -12.45 9.68 6.12
C LEU A 108 -11.59 10.76 5.47
N SER A 109 -10.26 10.66 5.60
CA SER A 109 -9.31 11.55 4.96
C SER A 109 -9.38 11.52 3.43
N SER A 110 -9.82 10.42 2.83
CA SER A 110 -10.11 10.32 1.40
C SER A 110 -11.14 11.37 0.94
N TYR A 111 -12.17 11.61 1.75
CA TYR A 111 -13.16 12.64 1.48
C TYR A 111 -12.73 14.02 1.95
N SER A 112 -12.21 14.11 3.19
CA SER A 112 -11.97 15.41 3.84
C SER A 112 -10.66 16.12 3.42
N ARG A 113 -9.68 15.35 2.90
CA ARG A 113 -8.35 15.85 2.52
C ARG A 113 -8.03 15.58 1.06
N VAL A 114 -8.14 14.32 0.61
CA VAL A 114 -7.77 13.94 -0.76
C VAL A 114 -8.73 14.53 -1.78
N PHE A 115 -10.03 14.37 -1.60
CA PHE A 115 -11.03 14.84 -2.56
C PHE A 115 -10.97 16.35 -2.87
N PRO A 116 -10.79 17.25 -1.90
CA PRO A 116 -10.53 18.67 -2.18
C PRO A 116 -9.29 18.89 -3.05
N LEU A 117 -8.19 18.16 -2.82
CA LEU A 117 -6.98 18.24 -3.63
C LEU A 117 -7.22 17.73 -5.05
N LEU A 118 -7.94 16.61 -5.23
CA LEU A 118 -8.31 16.10 -6.55
C LEU A 118 -9.07 17.16 -7.35
N LYS A 119 -10.02 17.87 -6.70
CA LYS A 119 -10.77 18.97 -7.34
C LYS A 119 -9.88 20.15 -7.69
N GLN A 120 -8.97 20.53 -6.79
CA GLN A 120 -8.05 21.64 -7.00
C GLN A 120 -7.13 21.42 -8.20
N TYR A 121 -6.56 20.20 -8.31
CA TYR A 121 -5.58 19.88 -9.34
C TYR A 121 -6.18 19.15 -10.56
N GLN A 122 -7.49 18.86 -10.56
CA GLN A 122 -8.20 18.10 -11.60
C GLN A 122 -7.57 16.72 -11.87
N ILE A 123 -7.11 16.07 -10.81
CA ILE A 123 -6.44 14.76 -10.83
C ILE A 123 -7.47 13.67 -10.55
N PRO A 124 -7.61 12.62 -11.40
CA PRO A 124 -8.42 11.45 -11.08
C PRO A 124 -7.69 10.49 -10.13
N ALA A 125 -8.45 9.73 -9.35
CA ALA A 125 -7.93 8.67 -8.50
C ALA A 125 -8.95 7.54 -8.29
N VAL A 126 -8.47 6.36 -7.91
CA VAL A 126 -9.26 5.17 -7.57
C VAL A 126 -9.26 4.97 -6.05
N PHE A 127 -10.43 4.72 -5.49
CA PHE A 127 -10.62 4.46 -4.06
C PHE A 127 -11.09 3.02 -3.86
N ALA A 128 -10.33 2.24 -3.10
CA ALA A 128 -10.67 0.87 -2.78
C ALA A 128 -11.41 0.79 -1.44
N LEU A 129 -12.63 0.25 -1.44
CA LEU A 129 -13.51 0.25 -0.28
C LEU A 129 -13.77 -1.17 0.25
N PRO A 130 -13.43 -1.47 1.52
CA PRO A 130 -13.92 -2.66 2.21
C PRO A 130 -15.41 -2.45 2.51
N THR A 131 -16.30 -3.13 1.79
CA THR A 131 -17.72 -2.79 1.82
C THR A 131 -18.38 -3.16 3.15
N SER A 132 -17.90 -4.16 3.87
CA SER A 132 -18.39 -4.50 5.21
C SER A 132 -18.13 -3.38 6.22
N TRP A 133 -16.99 -2.67 6.12
CA TRP A 133 -16.67 -1.57 7.03
C TRP A 133 -17.66 -0.41 6.89
N LEU A 134 -18.06 -0.09 5.65
CA LEU A 134 -19.03 0.98 5.39
C LEU A 134 -20.47 0.55 5.72
N ASN A 135 -20.73 -0.75 5.85
CA ASN A 135 -22.03 -1.34 6.17
C ASN A 135 -22.17 -1.74 7.65
N GLY A 136 -21.26 -1.27 8.52
CA GLY A 136 -21.40 -1.42 9.97
C GLY A 136 -20.44 -2.40 10.64
N ASN A 137 -19.65 -3.19 9.91
CA ASN A 137 -18.54 -3.97 10.47
C ASN A 137 -17.28 -3.08 10.59
N THR A 138 -17.37 -2.05 11.43
CA THR A 138 -16.40 -0.94 11.47
C THR A 138 -15.21 -1.17 12.36
N GLN A 139 -15.16 -2.26 13.14
CA GLN A 139 -14.14 -2.44 14.17
C GLN A 139 -12.72 -2.33 13.61
N ALA A 140 -12.38 -3.12 12.60
CA ALA A 140 -11.04 -3.10 12.02
C ALA A 140 -10.67 -1.73 11.41
N GLY A 141 -11.61 -1.08 10.72
CA GLY A 141 -11.42 0.27 10.20
C GLY A 141 -11.24 1.32 11.29
N TYR A 142 -11.96 1.20 12.40
CA TYR A 142 -11.79 2.12 13.54
C TYR A 142 -10.53 1.86 14.35
N GLU A 143 -10.04 0.63 14.39
CA GLU A 143 -8.73 0.31 14.95
C GLU A 143 -7.61 0.92 14.12
N ALA A 144 -7.74 0.93 12.79
CA ALA A 144 -6.75 1.52 11.90
C ALA A 144 -6.78 3.06 11.89
N TYR A 145 -7.96 3.66 11.79
CA TYR A 145 -8.12 5.10 11.51
C TYR A 145 -8.75 5.91 12.65
N GLY A 146 -9.21 5.25 13.71
CA GLY A 146 -9.94 5.86 14.81
C GLY A 146 -11.45 5.89 14.58
N GLN A 147 -12.19 5.93 15.68
CA GLN A 147 -13.65 5.89 15.67
C GLN A 147 -14.25 7.05 14.84
N GLY A 148 -15.16 6.73 13.93
CA GLY A 148 -15.83 7.69 13.05
C GLY A 148 -14.98 8.16 11.85
N ASN A 149 -13.77 7.67 11.68
CA ASN A 149 -12.86 8.08 10.61
C ASN A 149 -12.93 7.17 9.35
N LEU A 150 -14.11 6.71 8.99
CA LEU A 150 -14.38 6.07 7.70
C LEU A 150 -15.34 6.95 6.88
N VAL A 151 -15.19 6.90 5.56
CA VAL A 151 -16.17 7.52 4.64
C VAL A 151 -17.53 6.83 4.75
N ASN A 152 -18.59 7.54 4.44
CA ASN A 152 -19.92 6.97 4.31
C ASN A 152 -20.39 7.01 2.84
N TRP A 153 -21.45 6.24 2.53
CA TRP A 153 -21.94 6.13 1.16
C TRP A 153 -22.42 7.44 0.55
N LYS A 154 -22.88 8.41 1.36
CA LYS A 154 -23.22 9.76 0.85
C LYS A 154 -21.98 10.48 0.32
N GLN A 155 -20.88 10.45 1.07
CA GLN A 155 -19.60 11.03 0.66
C GLN A 155 -19.02 10.33 -0.57
N VAL A 156 -19.11 8.98 -0.62
CA VAL A 156 -18.69 8.19 -1.77
C VAL A 156 -19.45 8.60 -3.02
N ARG A 157 -20.77 8.74 -2.96
CA ARG A 157 -21.58 9.22 -4.10
C ARG A 157 -21.23 10.64 -4.52
N GLU A 158 -20.94 11.53 -3.59
CA GLU A 158 -20.50 12.90 -3.91
C GLU A 158 -19.16 12.89 -4.64
N MET A 159 -18.20 12.07 -4.18
CA MET A 159 -16.91 11.89 -4.84
C MET A 159 -17.11 11.32 -6.27
N GLN A 160 -17.93 10.28 -6.42
CA GLN A 160 -18.23 9.67 -7.71
C GLN A 160 -18.86 10.68 -8.69
N ALA A 161 -19.79 11.50 -8.23
CA ALA A 161 -20.48 12.49 -9.05
C ALA A 161 -19.54 13.58 -9.61
N SER A 162 -18.38 13.78 -8.99
CA SER A 162 -17.36 14.72 -9.49
C SER A 162 -16.69 14.27 -10.79
N GLY A 163 -16.74 12.96 -11.09
CA GLY A 163 -15.99 12.35 -12.19
C GLY A 163 -14.48 12.22 -11.97
N LEU A 164 -13.97 12.62 -10.79
CA LEU A 164 -12.54 12.51 -10.43
C LEU A 164 -12.25 11.27 -9.59
N ALA A 165 -13.26 10.69 -8.93
CA ALA A 165 -13.11 9.50 -8.13
C ALA A 165 -13.76 8.30 -8.81
N GLU A 166 -13.01 7.22 -8.99
CA GLU A 166 -13.52 5.89 -9.34
C GLU A 166 -13.43 4.99 -8.11
N PHE A 167 -14.34 4.02 -7.99
CA PHE A 167 -14.39 3.14 -6.83
C PHE A 167 -14.13 1.70 -7.24
N ALA A 168 -13.22 1.06 -6.48
CA ALA A 168 -12.86 -0.34 -6.61
C ALA A 168 -13.30 -1.11 -5.35
N SER A 169 -13.46 -2.42 -5.47
CA SER A 169 -13.62 -3.29 -4.32
C SER A 169 -12.30 -3.45 -3.57
N HIS A 170 -12.33 -3.38 -2.24
CA HIS A 170 -11.27 -3.87 -1.36
C HIS A 170 -11.74 -5.12 -0.60
N SER A 171 -12.51 -6.00 -1.31
CA SER A 171 -13.36 -7.09 -0.80
C SER A 171 -14.59 -6.60 -0.01
N ASP A 172 -15.45 -7.53 0.38
CA ASP A 172 -16.46 -7.21 1.40
C ASP A 172 -15.83 -7.30 2.79
N ASP A 173 -15.32 -8.47 3.17
CA ASP A 173 -14.83 -8.76 4.52
C ASP A 173 -13.54 -9.60 4.52
N LEU A 174 -12.68 -9.52 3.50
CA LEU A 174 -11.40 -10.25 3.48
C LEU A 174 -10.23 -9.42 4.02
N HIS A 175 -10.49 -8.20 4.54
CA HIS A 175 -9.46 -7.31 5.09
C HIS A 175 -9.13 -7.66 6.54
N HIS A 176 -8.80 -8.93 6.78
CA HIS A 176 -8.36 -9.44 8.08
C HIS A 176 -7.49 -10.70 7.92
N GLY A 177 -6.86 -11.15 8.99
CA GLY A 177 -6.21 -12.45 9.07
C GLY A 177 -7.21 -13.55 9.39
N VAL A 178 -6.99 -14.74 8.82
CA VAL A 178 -7.68 -15.97 9.24
C VAL A 178 -6.69 -16.90 9.94
N LEU A 179 -7.22 -17.73 10.85
CA LEU A 179 -6.40 -18.74 11.51
C LEU A 179 -5.85 -19.73 10.46
N ALA A 180 -4.55 -19.63 10.18
CA ALA A 180 -3.91 -20.38 9.11
C ALA A 180 -3.32 -21.74 9.54
N ASN A 181 -3.25 -22.00 10.84
CA ASN A 181 -2.75 -23.27 11.39
C ASN A 181 -3.18 -23.50 12.85
N PRO A 182 -3.00 -24.72 13.38
CA PRO A 182 -3.33 -25.05 14.78
C PRO A 182 -2.57 -24.22 15.83
N GLN A 183 -1.40 -23.68 15.48
CA GLN A 183 -0.51 -22.95 16.37
C GLN A 183 -0.98 -21.49 16.62
N GLY A 184 -1.98 -21.02 15.87
CA GLY A 184 -2.53 -19.69 16.04
C GLY A 184 -1.98 -18.62 15.09
N ASN A 185 -1.22 -19.01 14.08
CA ASN A 185 -0.73 -18.08 13.07
C ASN A 185 -1.89 -17.58 12.22
N GLU A 186 -1.92 -16.26 11.98
CA GLU A 186 -2.88 -15.63 11.09
C GLU A 186 -2.24 -15.25 9.76
N GLN A 187 -2.94 -15.48 8.68
CA GLN A 187 -2.54 -15.14 7.32
C GLN A 187 -3.69 -14.39 6.60
N PRO A 188 -3.39 -13.64 5.53
CA PRO A 188 -4.43 -12.91 4.80
C PRO A 188 -5.60 -13.81 4.40
N ALA A 189 -6.81 -13.40 4.73
CA ALA A 189 -8.03 -14.19 4.52
C ALA A 189 -8.25 -14.57 3.05
N ALA A 190 -7.80 -13.72 2.12
CA ALA A 190 -7.95 -13.97 0.70
C ALA A 190 -7.12 -15.17 0.20
N THR A 191 -5.85 -15.29 0.61
CA THR A 191 -4.92 -16.29 0.08
C THR A 191 -4.79 -17.54 0.93
N SER A 192 -5.39 -17.57 2.13
CA SER A 192 -5.18 -18.66 3.08
C SER A 192 -6.43 -19.49 3.30
N TYR A 193 -6.23 -20.80 3.41
CA TYR A 193 -7.24 -21.72 3.93
C TYR A 193 -7.37 -21.52 5.42
N THR A 194 -8.60 -21.38 5.91
CA THR A 194 -8.87 -21.27 7.33
C THR A 194 -8.71 -22.61 8.03
N TYR A 195 -7.95 -22.66 9.11
CA TYR A 195 -7.95 -23.82 9.99
C TYR A 195 -9.18 -23.80 10.89
N LEU A 196 -10.09 -24.74 10.68
CA LEU A 196 -11.33 -24.90 11.40
C LEU A 196 -11.06 -25.62 12.73
N LYS A 197 -10.76 -24.84 13.79
CA LYS A 197 -10.29 -25.32 15.09
C LYS A 197 -11.24 -26.36 15.71
N SER A 198 -12.56 -26.16 15.60
CA SER A 198 -13.57 -27.09 16.14
C SER A 198 -13.59 -28.43 15.43
N GLN A 199 -13.21 -28.47 14.13
CA GLN A 199 -13.18 -29.65 13.29
C GLN A 199 -11.77 -30.24 13.16
N LYS A 200 -10.75 -29.57 13.68
CA LYS A 200 -9.33 -29.93 13.59
C LYS A 200 -8.88 -30.22 12.14
N ARG A 201 -9.37 -29.43 11.18
CA ARG A 201 -9.03 -29.52 9.76
C ARG A 201 -8.95 -28.15 9.12
N TYR A 202 -8.40 -28.09 7.95
CA TYR A 202 -8.49 -26.90 7.09
C TYR A 202 -9.81 -26.86 6.32
N GLU A 203 -10.18 -25.68 5.80
CA GLU A 203 -11.15 -25.59 4.71
C GLU A 203 -10.75 -26.54 3.58
N THR A 204 -11.73 -27.13 2.92
CA THR A 204 -11.54 -27.79 1.62
C THR A 204 -11.43 -26.74 0.51
N ASP A 205 -10.94 -27.14 -0.67
CA ASP A 205 -10.88 -26.26 -1.84
C ASP A 205 -12.23 -25.66 -2.18
N VAL A 206 -13.31 -26.43 -2.03
CA VAL A 206 -14.67 -25.98 -2.30
C VAL A 206 -15.12 -24.93 -1.27
N GLU A 207 -14.89 -25.17 0.02
CA GLU A 207 -15.24 -24.24 1.09
C GLU A 207 -14.47 -22.91 0.91
N TYR A 208 -13.17 -22.98 0.63
CA TYR A 208 -12.34 -21.81 0.37
C TYR A 208 -12.84 -21.02 -0.83
N GLN A 209 -13.05 -21.66 -1.98
CA GLN A 209 -13.52 -20.99 -3.20
C GLN A 209 -14.90 -20.36 -3.01
N GLN A 210 -15.81 -21.05 -2.32
CA GLN A 210 -17.15 -20.52 -2.03
C GLN A 210 -17.07 -19.30 -1.13
N ARG A 211 -16.26 -19.31 -0.07
CA ARG A 211 -16.07 -18.16 0.82
C ARG A 211 -15.55 -16.94 0.05
N ILE A 212 -14.52 -17.12 -0.76
CA ILE A 212 -13.95 -16.03 -1.54
C ILE A 212 -14.94 -15.50 -2.57
N LEU A 213 -15.56 -16.38 -3.34
CA LEU A 213 -16.47 -15.97 -4.41
C LEU A 213 -17.72 -15.26 -3.87
N GLN A 214 -18.25 -15.71 -2.74
CA GLN A 214 -19.39 -15.06 -2.06
C GLN A 214 -19.02 -13.66 -1.59
N ASP A 215 -17.85 -13.48 -0.98
CA ASP A 215 -17.34 -12.18 -0.56
C ASP A 215 -17.19 -11.21 -1.74
N LEU A 216 -16.54 -11.65 -2.81
CA LEU A 216 -16.32 -10.84 -4.00
C LEU A 216 -17.63 -10.43 -4.68
N LYS A 217 -18.58 -11.37 -4.84
CA LYS A 217 -19.92 -11.09 -5.40
C LYS A 217 -20.72 -10.13 -4.52
N LYS A 218 -20.57 -10.25 -3.19
CA LYS A 218 -21.21 -9.34 -2.24
C LYS A 218 -20.64 -7.93 -2.36
N SER A 219 -19.31 -7.77 -2.34
CA SER A 219 -18.69 -6.46 -2.50
C SER A 219 -19.03 -5.81 -3.84
N TYR A 220 -19.05 -6.59 -4.93
CA TYR A 220 -19.47 -6.12 -6.25
C TYR A 220 -20.91 -5.57 -6.23
N ALA A 221 -21.83 -6.35 -5.66
CA ALA A 221 -23.26 -5.96 -5.58
C ALA A 221 -23.47 -4.72 -4.72
N VAL A 222 -22.77 -4.62 -3.57
CA VAL A 222 -22.82 -3.46 -2.69
C VAL A 222 -22.32 -2.20 -3.40
N LEU A 223 -21.13 -2.26 -4.01
CA LEU A 223 -20.57 -1.11 -4.74
C LEU A 223 -21.47 -0.69 -5.89
N LYS A 224 -21.96 -1.65 -6.70
CA LYS A 224 -22.90 -1.33 -7.80
C LYS A 224 -24.16 -0.63 -7.29
N LYS A 225 -24.72 -1.07 -6.18
CA LYS A 225 -25.90 -0.48 -5.57
C LYS A 225 -25.62 0.92 -5.01
N GLU A 226 -24.56 1.06 -4.21
CA GLU A 226 -24.30 2.27 -3.43
C GLU A 226 -23.62 3.37 -4.24
N VAL A 227 -22.76 3.01 -5.21
CA VAL A 227 -22.05 3.95 -6.07
C VAL A 227 -22.84 4.27 -7.33
N GLY A 228 -23.71 3.36 -7.77
CA GLY A 228 -24.56 3.52 -8.96
C GLY A 228 -23.85 3.20 -10.28
N VAL A 229 -22.62 2.65 -10.24
CA VAL A 229 -21.85 2.20 -11.40
C VAL A 229 -21.30 0.79 -11.14
N GLU A 230 -21.02 0.06 -12.20
CA GLU A 230 -20.40 -1.26 -12.08
C GLU A 230 -18.93 -1.13 -11.64
N PRO A 231 -18.54 -1.72 -10.51
CA PRO A 231 -17.15 -1.72 -10.10
C PRO A 231 -16.33 -2.58 -11.06
N LYS A 232 -15.22 -2.04 -11.55
CA LYS A 232 -14.39 -2.72 -12.56
C LYS A 232 -13.19 -3.43 -11.97
N ALA A 233 -12.77 -3.01 -10.77
CA ALA A 233 -11.53 -3.45 -10.17
C ALA A 233 -11.74 -4.06 -8.79
N ILE A 234 -10.94 -5.10 -8.52
CA ILE A 234 -10.62 -5.56 -7.16
C ILE A 234 -9.19 -5.13 -6.82
N ILE A 235 -9.04 -4.49 -5.71
CA ILE A 235 -7.76 -4.17 -5.08
C ILE A 235 -7.64 -5.07 -3.86
N TRP A 236 -6.70 -6.01 -3.89
CA TRP A 236 -6.61 -7.04 -2.87
C TRP A 236 -6.08 -6.50 -1.55
N PRO A 237 -6.76 -6.76 -0.41
CA PRO A 237 -6.23 -6.46 0.91
C PRO A 237 -4.82 -7.03 1.07
N TYR A 238 -3.92 -6.23 1.67
CA TYR A 238 -2.50 -6.59 1.84
C TYR A 238 -1.74 -6.87 0.52
N GLY A 239 -2.34 -6.64 -0.65
CA GLY A 239 -1.81 -7.05 -1.94
C GLY A 239 -1.79 -8.58 -2.14
N ALA A 240 -2.46 -9.33 -1.27
CA ALA A 240 -2.43 -10.79 -1.24
C ALA A 240 -3.32 -11.39 -2.34
N VAL A 241 -2.71 -11.89 -3.40
CA VAL A 241 -3.39 -12.49 -4.56
C VAL A 241 -2.61 -13.69 -5.08
N ASN A 242 -3.33 -14.64 -5.70
CA ASN A 242 -2.80 -15.77 -6.43
C ASN A 242 -3.66 -16.03 -7.69
N GLU A 243 -3.23 -16.95 -8.54
CA GLU A 243 -3.92 -17.26 -9.79
C GLU A 243 -5.39 -17.71 -9.60
N GLN A 244 -5.69 -18.43 -8.52
CA GLN A 244 -7.06 -18.85 -8.20
C GLN A 244 -7.95 -17.64 -7.86
N LEU A 245 -7.43 -16.69 -7.10
CA LEU A 245 -8.15 -15.45 -6.76
C LEU A 245 -8.40 -14.59 -8.00
N GLU A 246 -7.47 -14.53 -8.94
CA GLU A 246 -7.69 -13.84 -10.22
C GLU A 246 -8.88 -14.42 -10.97
N LYS A 247 -8.96 -15.76 -11.07
CA LYS A 247 -10.09 -16.44 -11.71
C LYS A 247 -11.42 -16.17 -11.00
N LEU A 248 -11.43 -16.25 -9.66
CA LEU A 248 -12.63 -15.97 -8.86
C LEU A 248 -13.07 -14.51 -8.96
N SER A 249 -12.13 -13.58 -9.07
CA SER A 249 -12.46 -12.16 -9.24
C SER A 249 -13.11 -11.88 -10.59
N GLN A 250 -12.64 -12.53 -11.66
CA GLN A 250 -13.25 -12.46 -12.98
C GLN A 250 -14.66 -13.07 -12.97
N GLU A 251 -14.86 -14.21 -12.29
CA GLU A 251 -16.18 -14.81 -12.11
C GLU A 251 -17.14 -13.90 -11.33
N ALA A 252 -16.62 -13.12 -10.38
CA ALA A 252 -17.41 -12.14 -9.64
C ALA A 252 -17.77 -10.89 -10.46
N GLY A 253 -17.13 -10.67 -11.62
CA GLY A 253 -17.41 -9.59 -12.55
C GLY A 253 -16.33 -8.49 -12.62
N PHE A 254 -15.23 -8.63 -11.89
CA PHE A 254 -14.11 -7.67 -11.97
C PHE A 254 -13.26 -7.93 -13.21
N ILE A 255 -12.83 -6.85 -13.88
CA ILE A 255 -11.99 -6.92 -15.08
C ILE A 255 -10.54 -6.51 -14.81
N PHE A 256 -10.28 -5.92 -13.65
CA PHE A 256 -8.97 -5.54 -13.17
C PHE A 256 -8.70 -6.11 -11.79
N SER A 257 -7.49 -6.60 -11.59
CA SER A 257 -6.95 -7.09 -10.33
C SER A 257 -5.72 -6.26 -9.97
N PHE A 258 -5.60 -5.86 -8.70
CA PHE A 258 -4.47 -5.07 -8.22
C PHE A 258 -3.84 -5.69 -6.98
N SER A 259 -2.52 -5.88 -7.02
CA SER A 259 -1.69 -6.34 -5.91
C SER A 259 -0.78 -5.19 -5.40
N LEU A 260 0.14 -5.53 -4.52
CA LEU A 260 1.30 -4.70 -4.17
C LEU A 260 2.56 -5.27 -4.82
N GLY A 261 3.52 -4.40 -5.15
CA GLY A 261 4.82 -4.78 -5.68
C GLY A 261 5.76 -3.58 -5.74
N ARG A 262 7.07 -3.84 -5.65
CA ARG A 262 8.10 -2.80 -5.72
C ARG A 262 8.27 -2.22 -7.12
N ASP A 263 7.98 -3.02 -8.09
CA ASP A 263 8.11 -2.75 -9.52
C ASP A 263 6.82 -2.16 -10.09
N GLY A 264 6.14 -1.26 -9.43
CA GLY A 264 4.83 -0.69 -9.76
C GLY A 264 4.62 -0.20 -11.21
N MET A 265 5.45 -0.62 -12.15
CA MET A 265 5.28 -0.43 -13.59
C MET A 265 4.47 -1.59 -14.18
N ASN A 266 3.43 -1.28 -14.90
CA ASN A 266 2.48 -2.25 -15.42
C ASN A 266 2.26 -2.03 -16.91
N ARG A 267 2.09 -3.12 -17.64
CA ARG A 267 1.59 -3.10 -19.03
C ARG A 267 0.07 -3.11 -19.02
N VAL A 268 -0.54 -2.46 -19.97
CA VAL A 268 -2.01 -2.52 -20.17
C VAL A 268 -2.52 -3.96 -20.24
N SER A 269 -1.72 -4.90 -20.75
CA SER A 269 -2.08 -6.32 -20.90
C SER A 269 -1.95 -7.16 -19.63
N ASP A 270 -1.35 -6.65 -18.56
CA ASP A 270 -1.11 -7.45 -17.35
C ASP A 270 -2.43 -7.87 -16.70
N SER A 271 -2.53 -9.13 -16.26
CA SER A 271 -3.72 -9.67 -15.59
C SER A 271 -3.92 -9.01 -14.21
N THR A 272 -2.84 -8.86 -13.48
CA THR A 272 -2.79 -8.18 -12.19
C THR A 272 -1.81 -7.03 -12.24
N PHE A 273 -2.28 -5.84 -11.89
CA PHE A 273 -1.46 -4.64 -11.76
C PHE A 273 -0.78 -4.59 -10.41
N LYS A 274 0.50 -4.27 -10.39
CA LYS A 274 1.27 -4.05 -9.16
C LYS A 274 1.22 -2.57 -8.80
N ARG A 275 1.09 -2.27 -7.52
CA ARG A 275 1.08 -0.90 -7.01
C ARG A 275 2.22 -0.72 -6.02
N SER A 276 2.95 0.37 -6.15
CA SER A 276 3.98 0.75 -5.20
C SER A 276 3.35 1.41 -3.99
N LEU A 277 3.61 0.84 -2.81
CA LEU A 277 3.04 1.30 -1.54
C LEU A 277 3.78 2.54 -1.03
N VAL A 278 3.04 3.61 -0.81
CA VAL A 278 3.57 4.84 -0.19
C VAL A 278 3.58 4.69 1.32
N THR A 279 4.74 4.83 1.92
CA THR A 279 4.95 4.68 3.37
C THR A 279 5.90 5.74 3.92
N ASN A 280 5.87 5.93 5.25
CA ASN A 280 6.81 6.78 6.00
C ASN A 280 6.78 8.25 5.59
N ASN A 281 5.60 8.78 5.30
CA ASN A 281 5.37 10.21 5.08
C ASN A 281 6.34 10.86 4.08
N PRO A 282 6.50 10.34 2.86
CA PRO A 282 7.48 10.85 1.92
C PRO A 282 7.15 12.28 1.48
N THR A 283 8.18 13.06 1.20
CA THR A 283 8.04 14.34 0.50
C THR A 283 7.70 14.12 -0.97
N ALA A 284 7.24 15.15 -1.68
CA ALA A 284 7.02 15.08 -3.12
C ALA A 284 8.29 14.66 -3.88
N GLU A 285 9.46 15.14 -3.47
CA GLU A 285 10.76 14.75 -4.03
C GLU A 285 11.03 13.25 -3.84
N GLN A 286 10.80 12.73 -2.63
CA GLN A 286 10.95 11.28 -2.37
C GLN A 286 9.96 10.42 -3.16
N LEU A 287 8.74 10.92 -3.41
CA LEU A 287 7.78 10.24 -4.29
C LEU A 287 8.26 10.20 -5.73
N THR A 288 8.82 11.30 -6.24
CA THR A 288 9.39 11.35 -7.60
C THR A 288 10.62 10.47 -7.73
N GLU A 289 11.51 10.45 -6.73
CA GLU A 289 12.63 9.49 -6.67
C GLU A 289 12.14 8.04 -6.68
N GLY A 290 11.07 7.74 -5.93
CA GLY A 290 10.41 6.43 -5.93
C GLY A 290 9.92 6.03 -7.32
N MET A 291 9.35 6.97 -8.09
CA MET A 291 8.93 6.72 -9.47
C MET A 291 10.13 6.44 -10.40
N ILE A 292 11.22 7.17 -10.25
CA ILE A 292 12.48 6.90 -10.98
C ILE A 292 12.99 5.48 -10.68
N ASN A 293 12.93 5.06 -9.42
CA ASN A 293 13.33 3.71 -9.03
C ASN A 293 12.43 2.64 -9.65
N ILE A 294 11.13 2.90 -9.79
CA ILE A 294 10.20 2.00 -10.50
C ILE A 294 10.59 1.89 -11.98
N LEU A 295 10.86 3.00 -12.64
CA LEU A 295 11.26 3.02 -14.05
C LEU A 295 12.58 2.27 -14.32
N ASN A 296 13.48 2.29 -13.36
CA ASN A 296 14.78 1.64 -13.47
C ASN A 296 14.79 0.21 -12.91
N PHE A 297 13.67 -0.27 -12.37
CA PHE A 297 13.63 -1.54 -11.64
C PHE A 297 14.06 -2.75 -12.48
N GLU A 298 13.66 -2.82 -13.74
CA GLU A 298 14.05 -3.90 -14.67
C GLU A 298 15.54 -3.83 -15.07
N GLU A 299 16.15 -2.64 -15.02
CA GLU A 299 17.58 -2.43 -15.32
C GLU A 299 18.46 -2.62 -14.08
N LEU A 300 17.86 -2.63 -12.89
CA LEU A 300 18.55 -2.91 -11.66
C LEU A 300 18.94 -4.39 -11.63
N ASP A 301 20.20 -4.69 -11.95
CA ASP A 301 20.78 -6.00 -11.65
C ASP A 301 20.83 -6.15 -10.12
N LEU A 302 19.76 -6.75 -9.56
CA LEU A 302 19.63 -6.94 -8.12
C LEU A 302 20.80 -7.72 -7.50
N PHE A 303 21.55 -8.49 -8.31
CA PHE A 303 22.74 -9.20 -7.87
C PHE A 303 23.97 -8.29 -7.77
N LYS A 304 23.99 -7.18 -8.50
CA LYS A 304 25.10 -6.19 -8.47
C LYS A 304 24.85 -5.04 -7.50
N GLN A 305 23.64 -4.90 -6.96
CA GLN A 305 23.38 -3.85 -5.96
C GLN A 305 24.14 -4.13 -4.67
N PRO A 306 24.73 -3.10 -4.03
CA PRO A 306 25.30 -3.25 -2.70
C PRO A 306 24.26 -3.81 -1.74
N ARG A 307 24.61 -4.89 -1.04
CA ARG A 307 23.73 -5.47 -0.02
C ARG A 307 24.15 -4.98 1.35
N HIS A 308 23.21 -4.32 2.01
CA HIS A 308 23.35 -3.89 3.40
C HIS A 308 22.54 -4.86 4.25
N PHE A 309 23.23 -5.62 5.10
CA PHE A 309 22.63 -6.66 5.91
C PHE A 309 22.32 -6.15 7.33
N VAL A 310 21.16 -6.54 7.83
CA VAL A 310 20.83 -6.50 9.27
C VAL A 310 20.50 -7.91 9.69
N SER A 311 21.14 -8.42 10.74
CA SER A 311 20.83 -9.73 11.34
C SER A 311 20.04 -9.54 12.61
N MET A 312 19.06 -10.42 12.87
CA MET A 312 18.16 -10.33 14.00
C MET A 312 17.65 -11.71 14.41
N ASP A 313 17.62 -11.95 15.72
CA ASP A 313 16.97 -13.12 16.32
C ASP A 313 15.47 -12.84 16.48
N LEU A 314 14.62 -13.73 16.00
CA LEU A 314 13.16 -13.57 16.11
C LEU A 314 12.66 -13.51 17.57
N LYS A 315 13.39 -14.07 18.53
CA LYS A 315 13.09 -13.94 19.94
C LYS A 315 12.91 -12.49 20.41
N GLN A 316 13.58 -11.54 19.75
CA GLN A 316 13.49 -10.11 20.09
C GLN A 316 12.09 -9.53 19.79
N LEU A 317 11.37 -10.11 18.84
CA LEU A 317 9.99 -9.74 18.51
C LEU A 317 8.96 -10.47 19.37
N ALA A 318 9.31 -11.62 19.93
CA ALA A 318 8.41 -12.39 20.75
C ALA A 318 7.96 -11.58 21.99
N ALA A 319 6.69 -11.73 22.35
CA ALA A 319 6.08 -11.06 23.48
C ALA A 319 4.92 -11.89 24.05
N SER A 320 4.39 -11.47 25.20
CA SER A 320 3.30 -12.17 25.88
C SER A 320 1.98 -12.14 25.09
N THR A 321 1.81 -11.18 24.20
CA THR A 321 0.63 -11.05 23.33
C THR A 321 1.03 -10.77 21.89
N ASN A 322 0.19 -11.16 20.95
CA ASN A 322 0.39 -10.86 19.53
C ASN A 322 0.45 -9.35 19.27
N THR A 323 -0.40 -8.56 19.94
CA THR A 323 -0.39 -7.09 19.84
C THR A 323 0.98 -6.49 20.18
N GLN A 324 1.61 -6.94 21.27
CA GLN A 324 2.94 -6.47 21.64
C GLN A 324 4.02 -6.91 20.65
N SER A 325 3.92 -8.12 20.10
CA SER A 325 4.82 -8.58 19.03
C SER A 325 4.66 -7.73 17.78
N ASP A 326 3.45 -7.32 17.44
CA ASP A 326 3.15 -6.45 16.30
C ASP A 326 3.69 -5.04 16.48
N GLU A 327 3.60 -4.48 17.68
CA GLU A 327 4.20 -3.18 18.00
C GLU A 327 5.72 -3.22 17.83
N LYS A 328 6.38 -4.27 18.34
CA LYS A 328 7.83 -4.47 18.15
C LYS A 328 8.20 -4.63 16.68
N LEU A 329 7.41 -5.40 15.92
CA LEU A 329 7.60 -5.58 14.48
C LEU A 329 7.45 -4.25 13.75
N GLY A 330 6.44 -3.45 14.07
CA GLY A 330 6.24 -2.11 13.48
C GLY A 330 7.45 -1.20 13.70
N LEU A 331 7.99 -1.16 14.91
CA LEU A 331 9.21 -0.40 15.22
C LEU A 331 10.43 -0.89 14.44
N LEU A 332 10.61 -2.22 14.33
CA LEU A 332 11.66 -2.81 13.52
C LEU A 332 11.57 -2.37 12.06
N LEU A 333 10.38 -2.49 11.46
CA LEU A 333 10.17 -2.16 10.05
C LEU A 333 10.47 -0.69 9.75
N SER A 334 10.05 0.21 10.63
CA SER A 334 10.37 1.65 10.53
C SER A 334 11.88 1.88 10.60
N LYS A 335 12.59 1.17 11.47
CA LYS A 335 14.04 1.27 11.58
C LYS A 335 14.76 0.71 10.37
N LEU A 336 14.34 -0.46 9.86
CA LEU A 336 14.91 -1.05 8.65
C LEU A 336 14.78 -0.11 7.45
N TYR A 337 13.63 0.54 7.33
CA TYR A 337 13.40 1.53 6.28
C TYR A 337 14.34 2.74 6.43
N SER A 338 14.48 3.30 7.64
CA SER A 338 15.33 4.47 7.88
C SER A 338 16.82 4.20 7.66
N LEU A 339 17.28 2.97 7.92
CA LEU A 339 18.67 2.55 7.73
C LEU A 339 19.03 2.30 6.26
N LYS A 340 18.06 2.35 5.35
CA LYS A 340 18.25 2.06 3.91
C LYS A 340 18.92 0.70 3.66
N ASN A 341 18.82 -0.24 4.61
CA ASN A 341 19.27 -1.61 4.35
C ASN A 341 18.27 -2.31 3.43
N ASN A 342 18.73 -3.33 2.72
CA ASN A 342 17.92 -4.04 1.74
C ASN A 342 17.84 -5.55 1.98
N THR A 343 18.55 -6.05 2.97
CA THR A 343 18.58 -7.48 3.29
C THR A 343 18.50 -7.70 4.80
N LEU A 344 17.51 -8.46 5.22
CA LEU A 344 17.29 -8.88 6.61
C LEU A 344 17.63 -10.36 6.75
N ILE A 345 18.55 -10.68 7.65
CA ILE A 345 18.86 -12.05 8.06
C ILE A 345 18.06 -12.34 9.32
N LEU A 346 17.16 -13.30 9.27
CA LEU A 346 16.36 -13.75 10.42
C LEU A 346 16.85 -15.07 10.96
N LYS A 347 17.04 -15.13 12.28
CA LYS A 347 17.34 -16.34 13.04
C LYS A 347 16.06 -16.79 13.75
N PRO A 348 15.38 -17.84 13.24
CA PRO A 348 14.07 -18.24 13.75
C PRO A 348 14.14 -19.28 14.88
N LEU A 349 15.33 -19.67 15.32
CA LEU A 349 15.58 -20.63 16.37
C LEU A 349 16.34 -19.97 17.52
N ASP A 350 16.15 -20.49 18.73
CA ASP A 350 16.84 -20.04 19.95
C ASP A 350 17.38 -21.27 20.73
N ASP A 351 18.61 -21.12 21.21
CA ASP A 351 19.26 -22.00 22.16
C ASP A 351 19.08 -21.35 23.53
N GLN A 352 18.11 -21.82 24.30
CA GLN A 352 17.68 -21.17 25.52
C GLN A 352 18.60 -21.46 26.69
N ASP A 353 19.20 -22.65 26.75
CA ASP A 353 20.05 -23.09 27.82
C ASP A 353 21.56 -22.92 27.53
N GLY A 354 21.91 -22.59 26.27
CA GLY A 354 23.28 -22.28 25.86
C GLY A 354 24.15 -23.52 25.65
N ASP A 355 23.56 -24.68 25.44
CA ASP A 355 24.30 -25.93 25.23
C ASP A 355 24.79 -26.15 23.78
N GLY A 356 24.45 -25.24 22.88
CA GLY A 356 24.79 -25.27 21.45
C GLY A 356 23.76 -26.01 20.59
N GLN A 357 22.65 -26.47 21.19
CA GLN A 357 21.53 -27.03 20.46
C GLN A 357 20.32 -26.10 20.53
N TYR A 358 19.46 -26.12 19.52
CA TYR A 358 18.26 -25.28 19.51
C TYR A 358 17.10 -25.98 20.21
N ASP A 359 16.45 -25.27 21.15
CA ASP A 359 15.31 -25.76 21.92
C ASP A 359 13.99 -25.18 21.44
N ILE A 360 14.03 -23.95 20.95
CA ILE A 360 12.87 -23.10 20.69
C ILE A 360 12.81 -22.73 19.22
N ALA A 361 11.60 -22.79 18.68
CA ALA A 361 11.29 -22.28 17.34
C ALA A 361 10.25 -21.16 17.40
N TYR A 362 10.37 -20.22 16.48
CA TYR A 362 9.41 -19.13 16.26
C TYR A 362 8.59 -19.34 14.97
N PHE A 363 8.39 -20.59 14.61
CA PHE A 363 7.57 -21.06 13.50
C PHE A 363 7.02 -22.47 13.81
N PRO A 364 5.94 -22.91 13.13
CA PRO A 364 5.38 -24.23 13.37
C PRO A 364 6.35 -25.34 13.01
N THR A 365 6.63 -26.20 13.99
CA THR A 365 7.46 -27.40 13.85
C THR A 365 7.02 -28.47 14.84
N THR A 366 7.29 -29.73 14.52
CA THR A 366 7.09 -30.86 15.43
C THR A 366 8.37 -31.32 16.13
N GLN A 367 9.50 -30.73 15.78
CA GLN A 367 10.83 -31.16 16.27
C GLN A 367 11.30 -30.35 17.48
N LEU A 368 10.81 -29.11 17.64
CA LEU A 368 11.19 -28.19 18.72
C LEU A 368 9.96 -27.62 19.41
N SER A 369 10.15 -27.10 20.61
CA SER A 369 9.10 -26.32 21.27
C SER A 369 8.81 -25.04 20.48
N VAL A 370 7.55 -24.78 20.16
CA VAL A 370 7.14 -23.55 19.49
C VAL A 370 6.73 -22.53 20.54
N GLN A 371 7.53 -21.49 20.74
CA GLN A 371 7.21 -20.44 21.69
C GLN A 371 6.16 -19.47 21.16
N GLN A 372 6.32 -19.03 19.91
CA GLN A 372 5.37 -18.17 19.22
C GLN A 372 5.55 -18.31 17.70
N ASP A 373 4.45 -18.33 16.96
CA ASP A 373 4.49 -18.37 15.50
C ASP A 373 4.46 -16.96 14.92
N ILE A 374 5.64 -16.39 14.70
CA ILE A 374 5.81 -15.01 14.19
C ILE A 374 6.66 -14.92 12.92
N LEU A 375 7.24 -16.03 12.44
CA LEU A 375 8.15 -16.01 11.30
C LEU A 375 7.45 -15.54 10.02
N ASN A 376 6.33 -16.16 9.64
CA ASN A 376 5.65 -15.83 8.40
C ASN A 376 5.17 -14.39 8.36
N ARG A 377 4.63 -13.88 9.47
CA ARG A 377 4.19 -12.49 9.60
C ARG A 377 5.36 -11.53 9.46
N THR A 378 6.49 -11.83 10.10
CA THR A 378 7.71 -11.02 10.00
C THR A 378 8.24 -10.99 8.58
N LEU A 379 8.33 -12.15 7.91
CA LEU A 379 8.75 -12.27 6.52
C LEU A 379 7.89 -11.41 5.59
N TRP A 380 6.59 -11.62 5.66
CA TRP A 380 5.62 -10.89 4.83
C TRP A 380 5.74 -9.38 5.00
N GLN A 381 5.74 -8.91 6.24
CA GLN A 381 5.79 -7.47 6.52
C GLN A 381 7.16 -6.86 6.21
N ALA A 382 8.26 -7.57 6.43
CA ALA A 382 9.60 -7.10 6.04
C ALA A 382 9.71 -6.90 4.53
N GLN A 383 9.14 -7.82 3.75
CA GLN A 383 9.14 -7.73 2.29
C GLN A 383 8.22 -6.61 1.77
N THR A 384 6.99 -6.56 2.26
CA THR A 384 5.95 -5.67 1.70
C THR A 384 6.06 -4.24 2.22
N ARG A 385 6.36 -4.05 3.51
CA ARG A 385 6.40 -2.73 4.16
C ARG A 385 7.77 -2.09 4.20
N ALA A 386 8.84 -2.88 4.43
CA ALA A 386 10.20 -2.36 4.52
C ALA A 386 11.04 -2.68 3.28
N GLY A 387 10.46 -3.36 2.32
CA GLY A 387 11.12 -3.64 1.06
C GLY A 387 12.36 -4.54 1.19
N GLN A 388 12.44 -5.40 2.19
CA GLN A 388 13.60 -6.23 2.45
C GLN A 388 13.63 -7.50 1.60
N SER A 389 14.80 -7.88 1.09
CA SER A 389 15.09 -9.29 0.81
C SER A 389 15.32 -10.00 2.13
N VAL A 390 14.75 -11.18 2.34
CA VAL A 390 14.91 -11.89 3.61
C VAL A 390 15.64 -13.21 3.42
N ILE A 391 16.62 -13.45 4.28
CA ILE A 391 17.41 -14.67 4.36
C ILE A 391 17.12 -15.31 5.71
N LEU A 392 16.83 -16.62 5.75
CA LEU A 392 16.74 -17.38 6.98
C LEU A 392 18.09 -18.03 7.29
N GLU A 393 18.57 -17.81 8.50
CA GLU A 393 19.75 -18.51 9.04
C GLU A 393 19.26 -19.72 9.81
N LEU A 394 19.51 -20.91 9.25
CA LEU A 394 19.17 -22.18 9.85
C LEU A 394 20.44 -23.02 10.06
N PRO A 395 20.53 -23.82 11.16
CA PRO A 395 21.65 -24.69 11.37
C PRO A 395 21.70 -25.80 10.34
N VAL A 396 22.89 -26.19 9.93
CA VAL A 396 23.13 -27.42 9.18
C VAL A 396 23.49 -28.49 10.20
N TYR A 397 22.57 -29.40 10.48
CA TYR A 397 22.89 -30.58 11.26
C TYR A 397 23.65 -31.58 10.37
N PRO A 398 24.80 -32.10 10.79
CA PRO A 398 25.38 -33.25 10.12
C PRO A 398 24.39 -34.43 10.19
N GLN A 399 24.14 -35.06 9.06
CA GLN A 399 23.31 -36.26 8.96
C GLN A 399 23.98 -37.41 9.68
#